data_ae0de8f3144bbb6be1547d3f2ca10cf5
#
_entry.id   ae0de8f3144bbb6be1547d3f2ca10cf5
#
_cell.length_a   1.000
_cell.length_b   1.000
_cell.length_c   1.000
_cell.angle_alpha   90.00
_cell.angle_beta   90.00
_cell.angle_gamma   90.00
#
_symmetry.space_group_name_H-M   'P 1'
#
loop_
_entity.id
_entity.type
_entity.pdbx_description
1 polymer ?
#
loop_
_entity_poly.entity_id
_entity_poly.type
_entity_poly.pdbx_seq_one_letter_code
_entity_poly.pdbx_strand_id
1 'polypeptide(L)'
;KIPVVIDPVIGPTSGKSFLNKKAIEFMRDELLPLASIVTPNEDELLKLSNKNNIENSIRFFYELGIKNTLVTGKIKNNKIVNYLFSDGSDPLQFKNHLLKGNFHGTGCMLSSLLTIFLAKKFSVVDSCEKASNQTSSYLKLFKKIGKGQKLL
;
A
#
# COMPACT_ATOMS: atom_id res chain seq x y z
N LYS A 1 -8.22 20.17 5.87
CA LYS A 1 -8.85 18.95 5.37
C LYS A 1 -8.28 17.76 6.13
N ILE A 2 -9.12 16.85 6.58
CA ILE A 2 -8.69 15.61 7.25
C ILE A 2 -8.07 14.69 6.18
N PRO A 3 -6.86 14.15 6.40
CA PRO A 3 -6.28 13.20 5.45
C PRO A 3 -7.02 11.86 5.49
N VAL A 4 -7.23 11.27 4.32
CA VAL A 4 -7.86 9.96 4.15
C VAL A 4 -6.84 9.01 3.52
N VAL A 5 -6.56 7.90 4.19
CA VAL A 5 -5.74 6.80 3.68
C VAL A 5 -6.66 5.64 3.33
N ILE A 6 -6.56 5.12 2.11
CA ILE A 6 -7.32 3.95 1.69
C ILE A 6 -6.35 2.81 1.39
N ASP A 7 -6.48 1.72 2.18
CA ASP A 7 -5.86 0.43 1.91
C ASP A 7 -6.86 -0.42 1.10
N PRO A 8 -6.66 -0.58 -0.21
CA PRO A 8 -7.69 -1.14 -1.09
C PRO A 8 -7.65 -2.67 -1.09
N VAL A 9 -7.89 -3.28 0.07
CA VAL A 9 -7.84 -4.74 0.24
C VAL A 9 -8.93 -5.41 -0.61
N ILE A 10 -8.52 -6.04 -1.71
CA ILE A 10 -9.43 -6.77 -2.62
C ILE A 10 -9.59 -8.23 -2.16
N GLY A 11 -8.57 -8.79 -1.54
CA GLY A 11 -8.57 -10.18 -1.11
C GLY A 11 -7.21 -10.61 -0.54
N PRO A 12 -7.09 -11.86 -0.10
CA PRO A 12 -5.83 -12.40 0.36
C PRO A 12 -4.86 -12.54 -0.83
N THR A 13 -3.56 -12.54 -0.55
CA THR A 13 -2.50 -12.74 -1.56
C THR A 13 -2.67 -14.05 -2.34
N SER A 14 -3.30 -15.05 -1.73
CA SER A 14 -3.69 -16.31 -2.37
C SER A 14 -5.14 -16.65 -2.00
N GLY A 15 -6.02 -16.82 -3.01
CA GLY A 15 -7.41 -17.19 -2.77
C GLY A 15 -8.41 -16.37 -3.56
N LYS A 16 -9.69 -16.52 -3.20
CA LYS A 16 -10.77 -15.78 -3.86
C LYS A 16 -10.82 -14.33 -3.37
N SER A 17 -11.10 -13.41 -4.29
CA SER A 17 -11.37 -12.02 -3.96
C SER A 17 -12.55 -11.91 -2.97
N PHE A 18 -12.43 -11.00 -2.00
CA PHE A 18 -13.54 -10.63 -1.11
C PHE A 18 -14.59 -9.77 -1.83
N LEU A 19 -14.14 -9.03 -2.84
CA LEU A 19 -14.96 -8.10 -3.61
C LEU A 19 -15.31 -8.70 -4.97
N ASN A 20 -16.56 -8.53 -5.39
CA ASN A 20 -16.96 -8.81 -6.77
C ASN A 20 -16.55 -7.65 -7.70
N LYS A 21 -16.71 -7.85 -9.02
CA LYS A 21 -16.30 -6.88 -10.03
C LYS A 21 -16.94 -5.49 -9.82
N LYS A 22 -18.24 -5.44 -9.52
CA LYS A 22 -18.96 -4.18 -9.28
C LYS A 22 -18.43 -3.42 -8.06
N ALA A 23 -18.09 -4.13 -6.98
CA ALA A 23 -17.52 -3.52 -5.79
C ALA A 23 -16.11 -2.99 -6.04
N ILE A 24 -15.30 -3.66 -6.86
CA ILE A 24 -13.98 -3.19 -7.28
C ILE A 24 -14.11 -1.92 -8.12
N GLU A 25 -15.03 -1.90 -9.08
CA GLU A 25 -15.32 -0.74 -9.93
C GLU A 25 -15.80 0.45 -9.08
N PHE A 26 -16.74 0.23 -8.16
CA PHE A 26 -17.21 1.26 -7.24
C PHE A 26 -16.09 1.81 -6.34
N MET A 27 -15.27 0.93 -5.76
CA MET A 27 -14.11 1.36 -4.97
C MET A 27 -13.19 2.25 -5.81
N ARG A 28 -12.84 1.80 -7.02
CA ARG A 28 -11.94 2.52 -7.92
C ARG A 28 -12.47 3.89 -8.30
N ASP A 29 -13.74 3.96 -8.73
CA ASP A 29 -14.30 5.15 -9.38
C ASP A 29 -14.85 6.16 -8.36
N GLU A 30 -15.34 5.69 -7.20
CA GLU A 30 -16.03 6.53 -6.23
C GLU A 30 -15.23 6.76 -4.93
N LEU A 31 -14.49 5.75 -4.45
CA LEU A 31 -13.81 5.87 -3.16
C LEU A 31 -12.36 6.33 -3.29
N LEU A 32 -11.59 5.73 -4.20
CA LEU A 32 -10.15 6.04 -4.31
C LEU A 32 -9.87 7.51 -4.64
N PRO A 33 -10.68 8.21 -5.48
CA PRO A 33 -10.47 9.66 -5.74
C PRO A 33 -10.62 10.56 -4.50
N LEU A 34 -11.28 10.08 -3.44
CA LEU A 34 -11.43 10.82 -2.18
C LEU A 34 -10.20 10.73 -1.29
N ALA A 35 -9.29 9.80 -1.56
CA ALA A 35 -8.12 9.55 -0.74
C ALA A 35 -7.08 10.65 -0.87
N SER A 36 -6.41 10.94 0.24
CA SER A 36 -5.16 11.71 0.24
C SER A 36 -4.00 10.85 -0.28
N ILE A 37 -4.08 9.53 -0.02
CA ILE A 37 -3.14 8.53 -0.50
C ILE A 37 -3.80 7.15 -0.49
N VAL A 38 -3.47 6.32 -1.50
CA VAL A 38 -3.91 4.93 -1.63
C VAL A 38 -2.69 4.00 -1.49
N THR A 39 -2.83 2.83 -0.84
CA THR A 39 -1.71 1.93 -0.51
C THR A 39 -1.83 0.52 -1.10
N PRO A 40 -2.09 0.35 -2.41
CA PRO A 40 -2.20 -0.96 -3.02
C PRO A 40 -0.87 -1.71 -3.05
N ASN A 41 -0.90 -3.03 -2.99
CA ASN A 41 0.18 -3.84 -3.54
C ASN A 41 0.09 -3.87 -5.08
N GLU A 42 1.10 -4.46 -5.75
CA GLU A 42 1.15 -4.49 -7.22
C GLU A 42 -0.07 -5.21 -7.82
N ASP A 43 -0.49 -6.36 -7.25
CA ASP A 43 -1.64 -7.12 -7.74
C ASP A 43 -2.96 -6.35 -7.59
N GLU A 44 -3.13 -5.66 -6.46
CA GLU A 44 -4.30 -4.81 -6.21
C GLU A 44 -4.32 -3.61 -7.18
N LEU A 45 -3.18 -2.96 -7.39
CA LEU A 45 -3.07 -1.85 -8.34
C LEU A 45 -3.47 -2.26 -9.76
N LEU A 46 -2.95 -3.41 -10.23
CA LEU A 46 -3.27 -3.93 -11.57
C LEU A 46 -4.75 -4.30 -11.69
N LYS A 47 -5.32 -4.95 -10.67
CA LYS A 47 -6.75 -5.31 -10.64
C LYS A 47 -7.65 -4.09 -10.62
N LEU A 48 -7.35 -3.08 -9.80
CA LEU A 48 -8.12 -1.84 -9.71
C LEU A 48 -8.09 -1.06 -11.01
N SER A 49 -6.93 -0.91 -11.61
CA SER A 49 -6.76 -0.15 -12.85
C SER A 49 -7.21 -0.90 -14.09
N ASN A 50 -7.32 -2.21 -14.02
CA ASN A 50 -7.50 -3.10 -15.19
C ASN A 50 -6.41 -2.88 -16.25
N LYS A 51 -5.16 -2.63 -15.82
CA LYS A 51 -3.98 -2.46 -16.66
C LYS A 51 -2.98 -3.60 -16.44
N ASN A 52 -2.01 -3.73 -17.32
CA ASN A 52 -1.04 -4.83 -17.34
C ASN A 52 0.34 -4.48 -16.76
N ASN A 53 0.54 -3.23 -16.35
CA ASN A 53 1.78 -2.79 -15.71
C ASN A 53 1.54 -1.59 -14.78
N ILE A 54 2.50 -1.35 -13.87
CA ILE A 54 2.43 -0.31 -12.85
C ILE A 54 2.32 1.07 -13.48
N GLU A 55 3.11 1.37 -14.51
CA GLU A 55 3.18 2.70 -15.11
C GLU A 55 1.82 3.13 -15.70
N ASN A 56 1.19 2.27 -16.49
CA ASN A 56 -0.14 2.53 -17.04
C ASN A 56 -1.22 2.60 -15.94
N SER A 57 -1.07 1.82 -14.87
CA SER A 57 -1.97 1.84 -13.73
C SER A 57 -1.90 3.17 -12.97
N ILE A 58 -0.70 3.67 -12.74
CA ILE A 58 -0.48 4.96 -12.07
C ILE A 58 -0.99 6.12 -12.93
N ARG A 59 -0.73 6.09 -14.24
CA ARG A 59 -1.29 7.10 -15.17
C ARG A 59 -2.82 7.12 -15.09
N PHE A 60 -3.46 5.94 -15.14
CA PHE A 60 -4.90 5.82 -15.00
C PHE A 60 -5.41 6.34 -13.63
N PHE A 61 -4.67 6.09 -12.54
CA PHE A 61 -5.02 6.63 -11.21
C PHE A 61 -4.94 8.17 -11.19
N TYR A 62 -3.97 8.78 -11.86
CA TYR A 62 -3.90 10.24 -12.00
C TYR A 62 -5.08 10.80 -12.80
N GLU A 63 -5.49 10.11 -13.86
CA GLU A 63 -6.70 10.47 -14.65
C GLU A 63 -7.97 10.44 -13.80
N LEU A 64 -8.05 9.53 -12.80
CA LEU A 64 -9.14 9.48 -11.80
C LEU A 64 -9.00 10.54 -10.69
N GLY A 65 -7.94 11.35 -10.67
CA GLY A 65 -7.70 12.35 -9.63
C GLY A 65 -6.99 11.84 -8.37
N ILE A 66 -6.51 10.59 -8.37
CA ILE A 66 -5.73 10.02 -7.25
C ILE A 66 -4.31 10.56 -7.32
N LYS A 67 -3.97 11.51 -6.44
CA LYS A 67 -2.70 12.25 -6.50
C LYS A 67 -1.50 11.50 -5.93
N ASN A 68 -1.72 10.61 -4.95
CA ASN A 68 -0.65 9.89 -4.29
C ASN A 68 -1.00 8.41 -4.21
N THR A 69 -0.09 7.55 -4.67
CA THR A 69 -0.22 6.09 -4.58
C THR A 69 1.07 5.50 -4.05
N LEU A 70 1.00 4.83 -2.89
CA LEU A 70 2.12 4.07 -2.33
C LEU A 70 1.97 2.60 -2.75
N VAL A 71 2.66 2.19 -3.80
CA VAL A 71 2.70 0.77 -4.21
C VAL A 71 3.60 0.00 -3.27
N THR A 72 3.02 -0.99 -2.57
CA THR A 72 3.67 -1.64 -1.44
C THR A 72 4.21 -3.03 -1.76
N GLY A 73 5.22 -3.47 -1.01
CA GLY A 73 5.60 -4.87 -0.91
C GLY A 73 6.42 -5.44 -2.07
N LYS A 74 6.99 -4.63 -2.95
CA LYS A 74 7.83 -5.15 -4.05
C LYS A 74 9.16 -5.69 -3.52
N ILE A 75 9.49 -6.95 -3.84
CA ILE A 75 10.75 -7.56 -3.45
C ILE A 75 11.79 -7.34 -4.56
N LYS A 76 12.92 -6.71 -4.19
CA LYS A 76 14.06 -6.47 -5.11
C LYS A 76 15.37 -6.58 -4.34
N ASN A 77 16.31 -7.41 -4.82
CA ASN A 77 17.65 -7.55 -4.25
C ASN A 77 17.65 -7.78 -2.72
N ASN A 78 16.86 -8.73 -2.24
CA ASN A 78 16.68 -9.04 -0.81
C ASN A 78 16.23 -7.86 0.07
N LYS A 79 15.52 -6.92 -0.55
CA LYS A 79 14.86 -5.79 0.12
C LYS A 79 13.39 -5.77 -0.23
N ILE A 80 12.58 -5.29 0.70
CA ILE A 80 11.21 -4.87 0.42
C ILE A 80 11.25 -3.40 0.05
N VAL A 81 10.60 -3.04 -1.05
CA VAL A 81 10.61 -1.69 -1.60
C VAL A 81 9.17 -1.23 -1.77
N ASN A 82 8.85 -0.09 -1.18
CA ASN A 82 7.61 0.63 -1.42
C ASN A 82 7.89 1.81 -2.33
N TYR A 83 7.03 2.05 -3.32
CA TYR A 83 7.17 3.11 -4.30
C TYR A 83 6.06 4.14 -4.13
N LEU A 84 6.40 5.36 -3.77
CA LEU A 84 5.45 6.47 -3.77
C LEU A 84 5.45 7.14 -5.13
N PHE A 85 4.31 7.11 -5.77
CA PHE A 85 3.98 7.87 -6.97
C PHE A 85 3.15 9.08 -6.57
N SER A 86 3.65 10.27 -6.85
CA SER A 86 2.94 11.54 -6.67
C SER A 86 2.83 12.24 -8.02
N ASP A 87 1.70 12.89 -8.26
CA ASP A 87 1.40 13.56 -9.52
C ASP A 87 2.52 14.51 -9.95
N GLY A 88 3.02 14.33 -11.16
CA GLY A 88 4.05 15.17 -11.78
C GLY A 88 5.47 14.94 -11.30
N SER A 89 5.77 13.90 -10.51
CA SER A 89 7.11 13.62 -10.01
C SER A 89 7.56 12.18 -10.28
N ASP A 90 8.89 11.98 -10.30
CA ASP A 90 9.49 10.65 -10.34
C ASP A 90 9.17 9.85 -9.07
N PRO A 91 9.01 8.50 -9.16
CA PRO A 91 8.66 7.70 -8.02
C PRO A 91 9.76 7.66 -6.96
N LEU A 92 9.40 7.96 -5.72
CA LEU A 92 10.29 7.81 -4.58
C LEU A 92 10.28 6.37 -4.06
N GLN A 93 11.43 5.88 -3.60
CA GLN A 93 11.61 4.51 -3.13
C GLN A 93 11.94 4.48 -1.64
N PHE A 94 11.17 3.71 -0.87
CA PHE A 94 11.46 3.41 0.54
C PHE A 94 11.88 1.95 0.66
N LYS A 95 13.14 1.72 1.04
CA LYS A 95 13.78 0.39 1.02
C LYS A 95 14.02 -0.10 2.45
N ASN A 96 13.55 -1.30 2.76
CA ASN A 96 13.77 -1.98 4.02
C ASN A 96 14.34 -3.38 3.80
N HIS A 97 14.98 -3.95 4.80
CA HIS A 97 15.46 -5.33 4.73
C HIS A 97 14.28 -6.30 4.63
N LEU A 98 14.36 -7.27 3.71
CA LEU A 98 13.42 -8.36 3.63
C LEU A 98 13.63 -9.29 4.84
N LEU A 99 12.63 -9.42 5.67
CA LEU A 99 12.65 -10.36 6.80
C LEU A 99 12.16 -11.73 6.35
N LYS A 100 12.86 -12.80 6.76
CA LYS A 100 12.46 -14.17 6.44
C LYS A 100 11.17 -14.55 7.16
N GLY A 101 10.18 -15.00 6.39
CA GLY A 101 8.91 -15.51 6.88
C GLY A 101 7.71 -14.92 6.16
N ASN A 102 6.57 -15.58 6.30
CA ASN A 102 5.28 -15.07 5.82
C ASN A 102 4.62 -14.27 6.94
N PHE A 103 4.49 -12.98 6.75
CA PHE A 103 3.82 -12.08 7.67
C PHE A 103 2.44 -11.72 7.13
N HIS A 104 1.44 -11.72 8.00
CA HIS A 104 0.09 -11.28 7.70
C HIS A 104 -0.20 -9.95 8.39
N GLY A 105 -0.95 -9.06 7.73
CA GLY A 105 -1.31 -7.75 8.30
C GLY A 105 -0.29 -6.62 8.07
N THR A 106 0.81 -6.87 7.33
CA THR A 106 1.84 -5.84 7.07
C THR A 106 1.31 -4.63 6.30
N GLY A 107 0.42 -4.83 5.32
CA GLY A 107 -0.24 -3.73 4.58
C GLY A 107 -1.09 -2.89 5.50
N CYS A 108 -1.97 -3.53 6.28
CA CYS A 108 -2.85 -2.85 7.22
C CYS A 108 -2.07 -2.08 8.32
N MET A 109 -0.93 -2.63 8.78
CA MET A 109 -0.06 -1.92 9.72
C MET A 109 0.56 -0.69 9.05
N LEU A 110 1.08 -0.83 7.83
CA LEU A 110 1.69 0.26 7.09
C LEU A 110 0.69 1.40 6.87
N SER A 111 -0.52 1.10 6.41
CA SER A 111 -1.57 2.09 6.16
C SER A 111 -2.06 2.77 7.44
N SER A 112 -2.13 2.02 8.56
CA SER A 112 -2.45 2.58 9.88
C SER A 112 -1.36 3.54 10.37
N LEU A 113 -0.09 3.16 10.27
CA LEU A 113 1.03 4.04 10.65
C LEU A 113 1.10 5.28 9.75
N LEU A 114 0.89 5.12 8.46
CA LEU A 114 0.80 6.23 7.51
C LEU A 114 -0.30 7.23 7.91
N THR A 115 -1.47 6.72 8.29
CA THR A 115 -2.59 7.54 8.80
C THR A 115 -2.18 8.33 10.05
N ILE A 116 -1.47 7.71 10.99
CA ILE A 116 -0.99 8.37 12.22
C ILE A 116 -0.01 9.50 11.88
N PHE A 117 0.94 9.29 10.96
CA PHE A 117 1.91 10.31 10.61
C PHE A 117 1.27 11.48 9.85
N LEU A 118 0.35 11.20 8.93
CA LEU A 118 -0.42 12.24 8.25
C LEU A 118 -1.29 13.05 9.22
N ALA A 119 -1.92 12.39 10.20
CA ALA A 119 -2.69 13.08 11.24
C ALA A 119 -1.81 13.98 12.13
N LYS A 120 -0.53 13.62 12.32
CA LYS A 120 0.48 14.45 12.97
C LYS A 120 1.05 15.55 12.07
N LYS A 121 0.47 15.77 10.88
CA LYS A 121 0.85 16.82 9.91
C LYS A 121 2.25 16.66 9.29
N PHE A 122 2.81 15.46 9.27
CA PHE A 122 3.96 15.18 8.44
C PHE A 122 3.59 15.26 6.95
N SER A 123 4.54 15.58 6.09
CA SER A 123 4.34 15.52 4.64
C SER A 123 3.99 14.08 4.19
N VAL A 124 3.41 13.92 2.99
CA VAL A 124 3.13 12.59 2.43
C VAL A 124 4.41 11.78 2.33
N VAL A 125 5.50 12.37 1.87
CA VAL A 125 6.81 11.71 1.73
C VAL A 125 7.35 11.23 3.08
N ASP A 126 7.43 12.13 4.07
CA ASP A 126 7.92 11.79 5.42
C ASP A 126 7.03 10.74 6.09
N SER A 127 5.71 10.82 5.87
CA SER A 127 4.76 9.85 6.42
C SER A 127 4.97 8.46 5.83
N CYS A 128 5.21 8.35 4.51
CA CYS A 128 5.51 7.08 3.84
C CYS A 128 6.84 6.49 4.32
N GLU A 129 7.88 7.31 4.46
CA GLU A 129 9.18 6.86 4.95
C GLU A 129 9.09 6.34 6.39
N LYS A 130 8.51 7.16 7.30
CA LYS A 130 8.33 6.79 8.70
C LYS A 130 7.48 5.54 8.87
N ALA A 131 6.36 5.43 8.14
CA ALA A 131 5.50 4.25 8.17
C ALA A 131 6.22 3.00 7.69
N SER A 132 6.96 3.07 6.57
CA SER A 132 7.75 1.96 6.03
C SER A 132 8.82 1.49 7.02
N ASN A 133 9.57 2.42 7.61
CA ASN A 133 10.63 2.12 8.57
C ASN A 133 10.07 1.52 9.87
N GLN A 134 8.97 2.07 10.39
CA GLN A 134 8.36 1.58 11.62
C GLN A 134 7.70 0.22 11.44
N THR A 135 7.03 -0.03 10.30
CA THR A 135 6.52 -1.36 9.93
C THR A 135 7.67 -2.39 9.95
N SER A 136 8.79 -2.08 9.29
CA SER A 136 9.96 -2.96 9.29
C SER A 136 10.52 -3.21 10.69
N SER A 137 10.50 -2.21 11.57
CA SER A 137 10.97 -2.34 12.95
C SER A 137 10.06 -3.25 13.78
N TYR A 138 8.75 -3.11 13.67
CA TYR A 138 7.79 -3.99 14.35
C TYR A 138 7.89 -5.43 13.87
N LEU A 139 8.09 -5.65 12.58
CA LEU A 139 8.30 -6.99 12.03
C LEU A 139 9.52 -7.72 12.64
N LYS A 140 10.55 -6.99 13.08
CA LYS A 140 11.71 -7.58 13.77
C LYS A 140 11.40 -8.06 15.20
N LEU A 141 10.40 -7.45 15.83
CA LEU A 141 9.97 -7.79 17.19
C LEU A 141 8.96 -8.95 17.24
N PHE A 142 8.60 -9.44 16.07
CA PHE A 142 7.58 -10.44 15.89
C PHE A 142 7.87 -11.76 16.66
N LYS A 143 6.85 -12.30 17.32
CA LYS A 143 6.88 -13.64 17.95
C LYS A 143 5.95 -14.58 17.20
N LYS A 144 6.44 -15.78 16.85
CA LYS A 144 5.61 -16.81 16.22
C LYS A 144 4.58 -17.33 17.22
N ILE A 145 3.31 -17.12 16.96
CA ILE A 145 2.20 -17.66 17.76
C ILE A 145 1.50 -18.73 16.88
N GLY A 146 1.60 -20.01 17.32
CA GLY A 146 0.95 -21.11 16.61
C GLY A 146 1.74 -21.66 15.40
N LYS A 147 1.04 -22.47 14.58
CA LYS A 147 1.62 -23.20 13.42
C LYS A 147 1.39 -22.48 12.07
N GLY A 148 0.62 -21.39 12.05
CA GLY A 148 0.23 -20.64 10.84
C GLY A 148 1.22 -19.56 10.43
N GLN A 149 0.71 -18.59 9.66
CA GLN A 149 1.44 -17.38 9.31
C GLN A 149 1.77 -16.56 10.56
N LYS A 150 2.83 -15.79 10.46
CA LYS A 150 3.19 -14.86 11.52
C LYS A 150 2.20 -13.69 11.51
N LEU A 151 1.55 -13.45 12.65
CA LEU A 151 0.64 -12.31 12.85
C LEU A 151 1.39 -11.14 13.49
N LEU A 152 1.00 -9.94 13.13
CA LEU A 152 1.43 -8.70 13.78
C LEU A 152 0.54 -8.39 14.95
#